data_2fc80a72f57b57d799070a5611458762
#
_entry.id   2fc80a72f57b57d799070a5611458762
#
_cell.length_a   1.000
_cell.length_b   1.000
_cell.length_c   1.000
_cell.angle_alpha   90.00
_cell.angle_beta   90.00
_cell.angle_gamma   90.00
#
_symmetry.space_group_name_H-M   'P 1'
#
loop_
_entity.id
_entity.type
_entity.pdbx_description
1 polymer ?
#
loop_
_entity_poly.entity_id
_entity_poly.type
_entity_poly.pdbx_seq_one_letter_code
_entity_poly.pdbx_strand_id
1 'polypeptide(L)'
;MDQHHFHSTAHEALACTVGEVRVQLGGENGQLLTIRKGDVVLLPAGTAHKKLEATANHEIIGAYPLNDSDYDFQYGDASDYEAIIESIQNVNIPDTDPVTGAPGNIQQYWEN
;
A
#
# COMPACT_ATOMS: atom_id res chain seq x y z
N MET A 1 7.74 8.29 -2.35
CA MET A 1 6.55 8.49 -1.50
C MET A 1 6.11 9.95 -1.36
N ASP A 2 6.81 10.86 -1.98
CA ASP A 2 6.48 12.30 -1.90
C ASP A 2 5.42 12.73 -2.92
N GLN A 3 4.96 11.82 -3.74
CA GLN A 3 3.95 12.03 -4.75
C GLN A 3 2.89 10.94 -4.62
N HIS A 4 1.61 11.30 -4.84
CA HIS A 4 0.54 10.29 -4.89
C HIS A 4 0.87 9.25 -5.95
N HIS A 5 0.92 8.00 -5.54
CA HIS A 5 1.14 6.88 -6.43
C HIS A 5 0.42 5.64 -5.91
N PHE A 6 0.24 4.66 -6.77
CA PHE A 6 -0.31 3.37 -6.41
C PHE A 6 0.35 2.27 -7.23
N HIS A 7 0.16 1.05 -6.80
CA HIS A 7 0.62 -0.14 -7.51
C HIS A 7 -0.61 -0.88 -8.01
N SER A 8 -0.64 -1.23 -9.29
CA SER A 8 -1.78 -1.93 -9.89
C SER A 8 -1.55 -3.43 -10.01
N THR A 9 -0.32 -3.89 -9.78
CA THR A 9 0.06 -5.30 -9.96
C THR A 9 0.40 -6.01 -8.65
N ALA A 10 0.40 -5.32 -7.51
CA ALA A 10 0.74 -5.92 -6.22
C ALA A 10 0.06 -5.19 -5.06
N HIS A 11 -0.27 -5.93 -4.01
CA HIS A 11 -0.61 -5.37 -2.70
C HIS A 11 0.68 -4.99 -1.97
N GLU A 12 0.58 -4.05 -1.03
CA GLU A 12 1.75 -3.57 -0.28
C GLU A 12 1.47 -3.50 1.20
N ALA A 13 2.48 -3.82 2.02
CA ALA A 13 2.48 -3.53 3.44
C ALA A 13 3.48 -2.40 3.72
N LEU A 14 3.07 -1.43 4.54
CA LEU A 14 3.94 -0.36 5.02
C LEU A 14 4.13 -0.53 6.53
N ALA A 15 5.36 -0.70 6.97
CA ALA A 15 5.70 -0.83 8.38
C ALA A 15 6.52 0.37 8.83
N CYS A 16 6.12 1.00 9.93
CA CYS A 16 6.91 2.06 10.55
C CYS A 16 7.81 1.47 11.62
N THR A 17 9.12 1.60 11.46
CA THR A 17 10.11 1.05 12.38
C THR A 17 10.77 2.12 13.22
N VAL A 18 10.72 3.38 12.81
CA VAL A 18 11.29 4.53 13.52
C VAL A 18 10.36 5.73 13.34
N GLY A 19 10.05 6.40 14.44
CA GLY A 19 9.35 7.70 14.42
C GLY A 19 7.88 7.63 14.03
N GLU A 20 7.43 8.67 13.39
CA GLU A 20 6.06 8.82 12.91
C GLU A 20 6.04 9.39 11.49
N VAL A 21 5.11 8.90 10.68
CA VAL A 21 4.89 9.39 9.32
C VAL A 21 3.41 9.63 9.11
N ARG A 22 3.06 10.80 8.60
CA ARG A 22 1.70 11.13 8.21
C ARG A 22 1.54 10.91 6.72
N VAL A 23 0.57 10.11 6.36
CA VAL A 23 0.29 9.74 4.96
C VAL A 23 -1.14 10.11 4.59
N GLN A 24 -1.36 10.31 3.29
CA GLN A 24 -2.69 10.44 2.72
C GLN A 24 -2.97 9.22 1.85
N LEU A 25 -4.10 8.58 2.07
CA LEU A 25 -4.53 7.38 1.34
C LEU A 25 -5.74 7.70 0.49
N GLY A 26 -5.72 7.23 -0.76
CA GLY A 26 -6.86 7.41 -1.67
C GLY A 26 -6.81 8.67 -2.53
N GLY A 27 -5.65 9.31 -2.66
CA GLY A 27 -5.47 10.50 -3.49
C GLY A 27 -5.64 11.81 -2.71
N GLU A 28 -5.74 12.92 -3.44
CA GLU A 28 -5.75 14.27 -2.84
C GLU A 28 -6.95 14.51 -1.90
N ASN A 29 -8.06 13.82 -2.12
CA ASN A 29 -9.24 13.92 -1.28
C ASN A 29 -9.40 12.73 -0.33
N GLY A 30 -8.33 11.96 -0.16
CA GLY A 30 -8.33 10.75 0.65
C GLY A 30 -8.15 10.99 2.13
N GLN A 31 -8.15 9.90 2.89
CA GLN A 31 -8.00 9.92 4.34
C GLN A 31 -6.57 10.22 4.77
N LEU A 32 -6.45 10.96 5.85
CA LEU A 32 -5.17 11.20 6.53
C LEU A 32 -4.97 10.16 7.63
N LEU A 33 -3.78 9.59 7.68
CA LEU A 33 -3.42 8.56 8.66
C LEU A 33 -2.02 8.85 9.20
N THR A 34 -1.86 8.71 10.51
CA THR A 34 -0.53 8.75 11.12
C THR A 34 -0.08 7.32 11.41
N ILE A 35 1.07 6.96 10.85
CA ILE A 35 1.70 5.66 11.06
C ILE A 35 2.85 5.86 12.04
N ARG A 36 2.81 5.17 13.18
CA ARG A 36 3.80 5.28 14.24
C ARG A 36 4.63 4.01 14.32
N LYS A 37 5.78 4.12 14.96
CA LYS A 37 6.63 2.94 15.23
C LYS A 37 5.81 1.78 15.78
N GLY A 38 5.91 0.63 15.13
CA GLY A 38 5.15 -0.58 15.47
C GLY A 38 3.88 -0.77 14.67
N ASP A 39 3.45 0.24 13.91
CA ASP A 39 2.26 0.13 13.06
C ASP A 39 2.60 -0.50 11.71
N VAL A 40 1.66 -1.30 11.22
CA VAL A 40 1.70 -1.86 9.86
C VAL A 40 0.38 -1.55 9.18
N VAL A 41 0.46 -0.99 7.98
CA VAL A 41 -0.71 -0.69 7.16
C VAL A 41 -0.66 -1.56 5.91
N LEU A 42 -1.77 -2.23 5.62
CA LEU A 42 -1.90 -3.08 4.44
C LEU A 42 -2.67 -2.32 3.38
N LEU A 43 -2.05 -2.13 2.23
CA LEU A 43 -2.61 -1.38 1.11
C LEU A 43 -2.99 -2.34 -0.02
N PRO A 44 -4.29 -2.51 -0.30
CA PRO A 44 -4.70 -3.25 -1.50
C PRO A 44 -4.14 -2.58 -2.76
N ALA A 45 -3.88 -3.38 -3.78
CA ALA A 45 -3.48 -2.86 -5.09
C ALA A 45 -4.48 -1.79 -5.54
N GLY A 46 -3.98 -0.71 -6.10
CA GLY A 46 -4.80 0.42 -6.53
C GLY A 46 -5.00 1.50 -5.47
N THR A 47 -4.58 1.29 -4.23
CA THR A 47 -4.68 2.31 -3.18
C THR A 47 -3.58 3.34 -3.35
N ALA A 48 -3.95 4.56 -3.74
CA ALA A 48 -3.00 5.67 -3.85
C ALA A 48 -2.52 6.10 -2.46
N HIS A 49 -1.27 6.47 -2.36
CA HIS A 49 -0.68 6.92 -1.11
C HIS A 49 0.42 7.94 -1.32
N LYS A 50 0.60 8.80 -0.34
CA LYS A 50 1.61 9.87 -0.36
C LYS A 50 2.04 10.19 1.08
N LYS A 51 3.35 10.37 1.28
CA LYS A 51 3.88 10.88 2.54
C LYS A 51 3.71 12.39 2.59
N LEU A 52 3.10 12.92 3.66
CA LEU A 52 2.89 14.35 3.87
C LEU A 52 3.93 14.95 4.81
N GLU A 53 4.08 14.35 5.97
CA GLU A 53 4.96 14.81 7.05
C GLU A 53 5.60 13.61 7.72
N ALA A 54 6.75 13.82 8.32
CA ALA A 54 7.44 12.79 9.08
C ALA A 54 8.32 13.44 10.14
N THR A 55 8.59 12.71 11.23
CA THR A 55 9.61 13.12 12.19
C THR A 55 10.98 13.13 11.52
N ALA A 56 11.93 13.89 12.07
CA ALA A 56 13.28 14.01 11.52
C ALA A 56 13.94 12.63 11.36
N ASN A 57 13.76 11.76 12.36
CA ASN A 57 14.18 10.37 12.27
C ASN A 57 12.95 9.52 12.06
N HIS A 58 12.84 8.93 10.87
CA HIS A 58 11.74 8.03 10.54
C HIS A 58 12.22 6.98 9.58
N GLU A 59 11.55 5.83 9.61
CA GLU A 59 11.78 4.76 8.66
C GLU A 59 10.47 4.03 8.37
N ILE A 60 10.12 3.94 7.10
CA ILE A 60 9.01 3.16 6.59
C ILE A 60 9.57 2.10 5.66
N ILE A 61 9.18 0.86 5.88
CA ILE A 61 9.57 -0.27 5.04
C ILE A 61 8.35 -0.72 4.24
N GLY A 62 8.48 -0.74 2.92
CA GLY A 62 7.48 -1.31 2.03
C GLY A 62 7.78 -2.78 1.78
N ALA A 63 6.75 -3.62 1.80
CA ALA A 63 6.88 -5.04 1.53
C ALA A 63 5.77 -5.50 0.58
N TYR A 64 6.11 -6.44 -0.29
CA TYR A 64 5.24 -6.99 -1.32
C TYR A 64 5.22 -8.51 -1.23
N PRO A 65 4.14 -9.17 -1.71
CA PRO A 65 4.13 -10.64 -1.76
C PRO A 65 5.30 -11.19 -2.57
N LEU A 66 5.81 -12.34 -2.18
CA LEU A 66 7.00 -12.95 -2.79
C LEU A 66 6.86 -13.18 -4.31
N ASN A 67 5.65 -13.42 -4.78
CA ASN A 67 5.38 -13.69 -6.20
C ASN A 67 5.15 -12.42 -7.01
N ASP A 68 5.16 -11.26 -6.39
CA ASP A 68 4.88 -9.97 -7.01
C ASP A 68 6.13 -9.07 -6.97
N SER A 69 7.28 -9.65 -7.32
CA SER A 69 8.55 -8.92 -7.30
C SER A 69 8.61 -7.78 -8.33
N ASP A 70 7.79 -7.85 -9.37
CA ASP A 70 7.73 -6.85 -10.43
C ASP A 70 6.50 -5.95 -10.25
N TYR A 71 6.47 -5.20 -9.16
CA TYR A 71 5.40 -4.26 -8.93
C TYR A 71 5.61 -2.98 -9.75
N ASP A 72 4.49 -2.43 -10.24
CA ASP A 72 4.50 -1.20 -11.04
C ASP A 72 4.31 0.06 -10.17
N PHE A 73 4.59 1.21 -10.77
CA PHE A 73 4.25 2.52 -10.21
C PHE A 73 3.29 3.22 -11.14
N GLN A 74 2.14 3.67 -10.61
CA GLN A 74 1.15 4.43 -11.35
C GLN A 74 0.88 5.75 -10.63
N TYR A 75 0.58 6.76 -11.40
CA TYR A 75 0.28 8.10 -10.91
C TYR A 75 -1.11 8.54 -11.37
N GLY A 76 -1.64 9.58 -10.75
CA GLY A 76 -3.01 10.03 -11.03
C GLY A 76 -3.27 10.50 -12.45
N ASP A 77 -2.24 10.73 -13.25
CA ASP A 77 -2.33 11.13 -14.65
C ASP A 77 -2.20 9.97 -15.64
N ALA A 78 -2.29 8.74 -15.16
CA ALA A 78 -2.21 7.55 -15.99
C ALA A 78 -3.27 7.58 -17.11
N SER A 79 -2.88 7.21 -18.32
CA SER A 79 -3.73 7.31 -19.50
C SER A 79 -4.52 6.05 -19.84
N ASP A 80 -4.14 4.89 -19.29
CA ASP A 80 -4.76 3.61 -19.60
C ASP A 80 -5.49 3.03 -18.38
N TYR A 81 -6.60 3.66 -18.01
CA TYR A 81 -7.36 3.28 -16.83
C TYR A 81 -7.98 1.90 -16.93
N GLU A 82 -8.43 1.48 -18.12
CA GLU A 82 -9.08 0.16 -18.28
C GLU A 82 -8.10 -0.97 -17.99
N ALA A 83 -6.89 -0.90 -18.55
CA ALA A 83 -5.86 -1.90 -18.32
C ALA A 83 -5.39 -1.88 -16.86
N ILE A 84 -5.29 -0.70 -16.25
CA ILE A 84 -4.89 -0.55 -14.84
C ILE A 84 -5.94 -1.17 -13.92
N ILE A 85 -7.23 -0.89 -14.15
CA ILE A 85 -8.32 -1.47 -13.36
C ILE A 85 -8.34 -2.99 -13.50
N GLU A 86 -8.14 -3.51 -14.70
CA GLU A 86 -8.06 -4.96 -14.94
C GLU A 86 -6.89 -5.57 -14.17
N SER A 87 -5.71 -4.92 -14.19
CA SER A 87 -4.56 -5.39 -13.42
C SER A 87 -4.85 -5.45 -11.93
N ILE A 88 -5.49 -4.42 -11.37
CA ILE A 88 -5.87 -4.38 -9.96
C ILE A 88 -6.81 -5.53 -9.62
N GLN A 89 -7.82 -5.78 -10.43
CA GLN A 89 -8.79 -6.85 -10.21
C GLN A 89 -8.18 -8.24 -10.28
N ASN A 90 -7.08 -8.39 -11.01
CA ASN A 90 -6.41 -9.67 -11.20
C ASN A 90 -5.31 -9.93 -10.16
N VAL A 91 -5.04 -9.01 -9.26
CA VAL A 91 -4.07 -9.25 -8.18
C VAL A 91 -4.67 -10.25 -7.19
N ASN A 92 -3.96 -11.35 -6.99
CA ASN A 92 -4.41 -12.39 -6.08
C ASN A 92 -4.31 -11.93 -4.62
N ILE A 93 -5.31 -12.31 -3.82
CA ILE A 93 -5.21 -12.16 -2.37
C ILE A 93 -4.20 -13.19 -1.86
N PRO A 94 -3.17 -12.76 -1.09
CA PRO A 94 -2.19 -13.71 -0.55
C PRO A 94 -2.84 -14.75 0.34
N ASP A 95 -2.26 -15.94 0.43
CA ASP A 95 -2.76 -17.01 1.30
C ASP A 95 -2.56 -16.68 2.78
N THR A 96 -1.60 -15.82 3.09
CA THR A 96 -1.26 -15.44 4.46
C THR A 96 -1.20 -13.93 4.60
N ASP A 97 -1.38 -13.46 5.83
CA ASP A 97 -1.23 -12.07 6.21
C ASP A 97 0.24 -11.80 6.57
N PRO A 98 0.87 -10.73 6.05
CA PRO A 98 2.28 -10.45 6.34
C PRO A 98 2.55 -10.10 7.80
N VAL A 99 1.53 -9.68 8.54
CA VAL A 99 1.68 -9.31 9.95
C VAL A 99 1.67 -10.56 10.84
N THR A 100 0.77 -11.49 10.57
CA THR A 100 0.57 -12.69 11.40
C THR A 100 1.25 -13.94 10.87
N GLY A 101 1.60 -13.97 9.57
CA GLY A 101 2.16 -15.13 8.90
C GLY A 101 1.18 -16.26 8.68
N ALA A 102 -0.10 -16.06 9.00
CA ALA A 102 -1.20 -17.02 8.91
C ALA A 102 -2.43 -16.29 8.40
N PRO A 103 -3.57 -16.94 8.17
CA PRO A 103 -4.79 -16.18 7.85
C PRO A 103 -5.05 -15.11 8.89
N GLY A 104 -5.29 -13.88 8.46
CA GLY A 104 -5.48 -12.73 9.32
C GLY A 104 -6.45 -11.74 8.69
N ASN A 105 -6.21 -10.43 8.90
CA ASN A 105 -7.12 -9.39 8.43
C ASN A 105 -7.30 -9.39 6.91
N ILE A 106 -6.26 -9.70 6.14
CA ILE A 106 -6.38 -9.80 4.68
C ILE A 106 -7.43 -10.84 4.31
N GLN A 107 -7.32 -12.05 4.88
CA GLN A 107 -8.24 -13.16 4.58
C GLN A 107 -9.65 -12.91 5.10
N GLN A 108 -9.77 -12.12 6.16
CA GLN A 108 -11.06 -11.80 6.76
C GLN A 108 -11.81 -10.69 6.01
N TYR A 109 -11.11 -9.65 5.56
CA TYR A 109 -11.75 -8.42 5.06
C TYR A 109 -11.60 -8.17 3.56
N TRP A 110 -10.61 -8.77 2.90
CA TRP A 110 -10.36 -8.49 1.50
C TRP A 110 -11.08 -9.49 0.60
N GLU A 111 -11.56 -8.97 -0.53
CA GLU A 111 -12.22 -9.74 -1.60
C GLU A 111 -11.54 -9.44 -2.94
N ASN A 112 -11.56 -10.44 -3.82
CA ASN A 112 -11.11 -10.25 -5.20
C ASN A 112 -12.19 -9.56 -6.04
#